data_73fab6a6ae38156eeb9fe297c8099b2c
#
_entry.id   73fab6a6ae38156eeb9fe297c8099b2c
#
_cell.length_a   1.000
_cell.length_b   1.000
_cell.length_c   1.000
_cell.angle_alpha   90.00
_cell.angle_beta   90.00
_cell.angle_gamma   90.00
#
_symmetry.space_group_name_H-M   'P 1'
#
loop_
_entity.id
_entity.type
_entity.pdbx_description
1 polymer ?
#
loop_
_entity_poly.entity_id
_entity_poly.type
_entity_poly.pdbx_seq_one_letter_code
_entity_poly.pdbx_strand_id
1 'polypeptide(L)'
;MIVIGFNWPIIVHDSAIAVIEDGEPVFAAEEERFTRHKHSPFEPPLNALKQAFLFLKRRGIRPKDVDAYAINWDPSLFNYRSRIIVSSSTYLRSYIHGIVKYNEIVKHLINFISGDYLVLAQKLVKKAISDLNEEIPSEITIYPVRHHLAHAASAYYFSGFNDATVVTIDGTGEYEATVIWKVKDGEFEPVLSMSTSYSSLGFLYETITDKLGLGRLEGPGKGMGLAPYGKRSEYYDKLREHVEISPEGDTPFRIKLVGKVKNYESLAEKVVGGNLKWDPHGEMNQD
;
A
#
# COMPACT_ATOMS: atom_id res chain seq x y z
N MET A 1 17.99 5.95 18.33
CA MET A 1 17.11 6.65 17.37
C MET A 1 15.79 5.87 17.27
N ILE A 2 14.66 6.57 17.44
CA ILE A 2 13.32 5.97 17.40
C ILE A 2 12.54 6.56 16.25
N VAL A 3 12.10 5.70 15.34
CA VAL A 3 11.29 6.07 14.18
C VAL A 3 9.96 5.31 14.22
N ILE A 4 8.85 6.00 13.98
CA ILE A 4 7.53 5.39 13.83
C ILE A 4 7.10 5.50 12.37
N GLY A 5 7.00 4.36 11.69
CA GLY A 5 6.47 4.25 10.34
C GLY A 5 4.98 3.92 10.35
N PHE A 6 4.21 4.46 9.41
CA PHE A 6 2.81 4.12 9.26
C PHE A 6 2.30 4.10 7.82
N ASN A 7 1.38 3.17 7.57
CA ASN A 7 0.67 3.01 6.32
C ASN A 7 -0.62 3.81 6.36
N TRP A 8 -0.56 5.09 6.04
CA TRP A 8 -1.65 6.07 5.98
C TRP A 8 -1.06 7.46 5.65
N PRO A 9 -1.74 8.44 5.03
CA PRO A 9 -3.20 8.50 4.78
C PRO A 9 -3.63 8.09 3.37
N ILE A 10 -2.73 7.70 2.50
CA ILE A 10 -3.00 7.54 1.06
C ILE A 10 -3.69 6.22 0.78
N ILE A 11 -3.18 5.14 1.35
CA ILE A 11 -3.79 3.84 1.18
C ILE A 11 -5.09 3.74 1.96
N VAL A 12 -6.02 2.97 1.42
CA VAL A 12 -7.40 2.90 1.93
C VAL A 12 -7.69 1.63 2.72
N HIS A 13 -6.69 0.78 2.92
CA HIS A 13 -6.78 -0.50 3.62
C HIS A 13 -5.45 -0.85 4.31
N ASP A 14 -5.48 -1.80 5.22
CA ASP A 14 -4.33 -2.34 5.94
C ASP A 14 -3.50 -1.25 6.66
N SER A 15 -4.20 -0.26 7.25
CA SER A 15 -3.51 0.77 8.00
C SER A 15 -2.78 0.16 9.20
N ALA A 16 -1.51 0.53 9.37
CA ALA A 16 -0.59 -0.13 10.29
C ALA A 16 0.46 0.83 10.83
N ILE A 17 1.08 0.44 11.94
CA ILE A 17 2.20 1.12 12.59
C ILE A 17 3.35 0.14 12.79
N ALA A 18 4.57 0.62 12.58
CA ALA A 18 5.79 -0.06 13.00
C ALA A 18 6.70 0.92 13.77
N VAL A 19 7.40 0.44 14.79
CA VAL A 19 8.41 1.20 15.54
C VAL A 19 9.76 0.55 15.34
N ILE A 20 10.71 1.35 14.91
CA ILE A 20 12.12 0.98 14.76
C ILE A 20 12.91 1.72 15.84
N GLU A 21 13.70 1.01 16.59
CA GLU A 21 14.62 1.54 17.61
C GLU A 21 16.04 1.10 17.26
N ASP A 22 16.91 2.06 16.99
CA ASP A 22 18.32 1.83 16.64
C ASP A 22 18.53 0.82 15.50
N GLY A 23 17.63 0.85 14.50
CA GLY A 23 17.64 -0.03 13.33
C GLY A 23 16.85 -1.33 13.52
N GLU A 24 16.43 -1.66 14.73
CA GLU A 24 15.69 -2.89 15.03
C GLU A 24 14.18 -2.66 15.13
N PRO A 25 13.34 -3.50 14.51
CA PRO A 25 11.90 -3.43 14.65
C PRO A 25 11.49 -3.96 16.04
N VAL A 26 10.91 -3.08 16.85
CA VAL A 26 10.54 -3.40 18.24
C VAL A 26 9.04 -3.51 18.46
N PHE A 27 8.23 -2.97 17.55
CA PHE A 27 6.78 -3.05 17.61
C PHE A 27 6.18 -2.97 16.20
N ALA A 28 5.12 -3.73 15.95
CA ALA A 28 4.27 -3.58 14.77
C ALA A 28 2.84 -3.98 15.11
N ALA A 29 1.87 -3.25 14.57
CA ALA A 29 0.46 -3.57 14.70
C ALA A 29 -0.37 -2.97 13.56
N GLU A 30 -1.33 -3.74 13.09
CA GLU A 30 -2.37 -3.29 12.16
C GLU A 30 -3.57 -2.76 12.94
N GLU A 31 -4.25 -1.75 12.41
CA GLU A 31 -5.43 -1.15 13.03
C GLU A 31 -6.58 -2.15 13.19
N GLU A 32 -6.71 -3.10 12.26
CA GLU A 32 -7.74 -4.15 12.31
C GLU A 32 -7.71 -5.00 13.59
N ARG A 33 -6.56 -5.09 14.27
CA ARG A 33 -6.42 -5.82 15.55
C ARG A 33 -7.23 -5.16 16.65
N PHE A 34 -7.47 -3.86 16.54
CA PHE A 34 -8.17 -3.04 17.52
C PHE A 34 -9.62 -2.78 17.12
N THR A 35 -9.87 -2.47 15.84
CA THR A 35 -11.21 -2.17 15.32
C THR A 35 -12.01 -3.42 15.02
N ARG A 36 -11.35 -4.56 14.80
CA ARG A 36 -11.96 -5.84 14.38
C ARG A 36 -12.61 -5.77 13.00
N HIS A 37 -12.26 -4.74 12.24
CA HIS A 37 -12.63 -4.63 10.83
C HIS A 37 -11.47 -5.13 9.99
N LYS A 38 -11.66 -6.26 9.31
CA LYS A 38 -10.64 -6.85 8.44
C LYS A 38 -10.19 -5.85 7.39
N HIS A 39 -8.87 -5.73 7.20
CA HIS A 39 -8.22 -4.73 6.36
C HIS A 39 -8.42 -3.27 6.79
N SER A 40 -9.08 -2.98 7.90
CA SER A 40 -9.36 -1.61 8.39
C SER A 40 -9.72 -0.64 7.27
N PRO A 41 -10.74 -0.92 6.42
CA PRO A 41 -10.99 -0.13 5.23
C PRO A 41 -11.27 1.33 5.63
N PHE A 42 -10.43 2.23 5.11
CA PHE A 42 -10.52 3.67 5.33
C PHE A 42 -10.26 4.17 6.76
N GLU A 43 -9.86 3.32 7.67
CA GLU A 43 -9.58 3.68 9.06
C GLU A 43 -8.13 4.16 9.20
N PRO A 44 -7.88 5.29 9.91
CA PRO A 44 -6.52 5.70 10.24
C PRO A 44 -5.95 4.79 11.35
N PRO A 45 -4.64 4.55 11.40
CA PRO A 45 -4.01 3.67 12.39
C PRO A 45 -3.92 4.33 13.79
N LEU A 46 -5.03 4.88 14.27
CA LEU A 46 -5.08 5.66 15.50
C LEU A 46 -4.90 4.79 16.76
N ASN A 47 -5.55 3.62 16.79
CA ASN A 47 -5.44 2.72 17.93
C ASN A 47 -4.08 2.02 17.93
N ALA A 48 -3.60 1.59 16.76
CA ALA A 48 -2.27 1.03 16.62
C ALA A 48 -1.19 2.02 17.07
N LEU A 49 -1.30 3.30 16.70
CA LEU A 49 -0.38 4.36 17.10
C LEU A 49 -0.43 4.62 18.62
N LYS A 50 -1.63 4.64 19.22
CA LYS A 50 -1.76 4.74 20.68
C LYS A 50 -1.09 3.57 21.38
N GLN A 51 -1.24 2.35 20.87
CA GLN A 51 -0.56 1.18 21.45
C GLN A 51 0.96 1.24 21.28
N ALA A 52 1.45 1.76 20.17
CA ALA A 52 2.88 2.02 19.98
C ALA A 52 3.41 2.99 21.05
N PHE A 53 2.71 4.11 21.32
CA PHE A 53 3.11 5.03 22.39
C PHE A 53 3.01 4.40 23.78
N LEU A 54 1.99 3.59 24.06
CA LEU A 54 1.90 2.86 25.34
C LEU A 54 3.01 1.82 25.50
N PHE A 55 3.42 1.15 24.42
CA PHE A 55 4.56 0.26 24.40
C PHE A 55 5.86 1.00 24.71
N LEU A 56 6.12 2.12 24.05
CA LEU A 56 7.29 2.98 24.28
C LEU A 56 7.31 3.52 25.72
N LYS A 57 6.15 3.97 26.23
CA LYS A 57 6.01 4.47 27.61
C LYS A 57 6.41 3.43 28.66
N ARG A 58 6.09 2.15 28.47
CA ARG A 58 6.53 1.05 29.37
C ARG A 58 8.03 0.88 29.40
N ARG A 59 8.73 1.36 28.37
CA ARG A 59 10.18 1.36 28.23
C ARG A 59 10.83 2.69 28.67
N GLY A 60 10.03 3.61 29.25
CA GLY A 60 10.48 4.91 29.71
C GLY A 60 10.61 5.98 28.61
N ILE A 61 10.12 5.69 27.40
CA ILE A 61 10.20 6.55 26.22
C ILE A 61 8.87 7.29 26.07
N ARG A 62 8.93 8.61 25.92
CA ARG A 62 7.75 9.47 25.75
C ARG A 62 7.58 9.90 24.29
N PRO A 63 6.42 10.41 23.88
CA PRO A 63 6.20 10.89 22.51
C PRO A 63 7.23 11.92 22.03
N LYS A 64 7.77 12.74 22.92
CA LYS A 64 8.81 13.74 22.61
C LYS A 64 10.20 13.13 22.35
N ASP A 65 10.39 11.89 22.73
CA ASP A 65 11.66 11.18 22.58
C ASP A 65 11.68 10.40 21.22
N VAL A 66 10.59 10.49 20.43
CA VAL A 66 10.52 9.96 19.06
C VAL A 66 11.21 10.93 18.10
N ASP A 67 12.24 10.45 17.42
CA ASP A 67 13.07 11.27 16.55
C ASP A 67 12.38 11.64 15.23
N ALA A 68 11.60 10.71 14.68
CA ALA A 68 10.95 10.91 13.38
C ALA A 68 9.74 10.01 13.17
N TYR A 69 8.91 10.43 12.22
CA TYR A 69 7.80 9.64 11.69
C TYR A 69 7.97 9.45 10.19
N ALA A 70 7.57 8.32 9.66
CA ALA A 70 7.64 8.04 8.23
C ALA A 70 6.30 7.52 7.69
N ILE A 71 5.95 7.94 6.47
CA ILE A 71 4.82 7.38 5.72
C ILE A 71 5.34 6.70 4.46
N ASN A 72 4.72 5.59 4.08
CA ASN A 72 5.14 4.77 2.95
C ASN A 72 4.58 5.23 1.59
N TRP A 73 4.35 6.52 1.44
CA TRP A 73 3.97 7.17 0.19
C TRP A 73 4.62 8.53 0.08
N ASP A 74 5.12 8.87 -1.12
CA ASP A 74 5.60 10.21 -1.43
C ASP A 74 4.57 10.97 -2.28
N PRO A 75 3.76 11.84 -1.67
CA PRO A 75 2.72 12.56 -2.38
C PRO A 75 3.24 13.51 -3.47
N SER A 76 4.49 13.90 -3.42
CA SER A 76 5.10 14.77 -4.43
C SER A 76 5.21 14.10 -5.80
N LEU A 77 5.25 12.78 -5.81
CA LEU A 77 5.39 11.97 -7.02
C LEU A 77 4.06 11.70 -7.75
N PHE A 78 2.91 11.99 -7.12
CA PHE A 78 1.61 11.84 -7.78
C PHE A 78 1.39 12.89 -8.87
N ASN A 79 0.79 12.48 -9.98
CA ASN A 79 0.28 13.43 -10.96
C ASN A 79 -0.92 14.23 -10.41
N TYR A 80 -1.21 15.41 -10.99
CA TYR A 80 -2.25 16.34 -10.52
C TYR A 80 -3.64 15.70 -10.38
N ARG A 81 -4.05 14.84 -11.32
CA ARG A 81 -5.36 14.16 -11.27
C ARG A 81 -5.43 13.17 -10.11
N SER A 82 -4.40 12.36 -9.94
CA SER A 82 -4.30 11.41 -8.81
C SER A 82 -4.30 12.14 -7.48
N ARG A 83 -3.61 13.29 -7.38
CA ARG A 83 -3.63 14.15 -6.19
C ARG A 83 -5.05 14.58 -5.82
N ILE A 84 -5.87 15.07 -6.76
CA ILE A 84 -7.24 15.49 -6.48
C ILE A 84 -8.11 14.32 -5.98
N ILE A 85 -8.04 13.17 -6.64
CA ILE A 85 -8.87 12.00 -6.30
C ILE A 85 -8.51 11.47 -4.91
N VAL A 86 -7.24 11.24 -4.66
CA VAL A 86 -6.74 10.75 -3.37
C VAL A 86 -7.08 11.74 -2.27
N SER A 87 -6.94 13.05 -2.52
CA SER A 87 -7.18 14.10 -1.54
C SER A 87 -8.62 14.14 -1.06
N SER A 88 -9.53 14.24 -1.98
CA SER A 88 -10.95 14.41 -1.65
C SER A 88 -11.44 13.27 -0.76
N SER A 89 -11.06 12.05 -1.09
CA SER A 89 -11.45 10.88 -0.31
C SER A 89 -10.77 10.82 1.06
N THR A 90 -9.49 11.15 1.14
CA THR A 90 -8.70 11.07 2.37
C THR A 90 -9.16 12.13 3.40
N TYR A 91 -9.44 13.36 2.97
CA TYR A 91 -9.92 14.41 3.88
C TYR A 91 -11.33 14.15 4.39
N LEU A 92 -12.24 13.69 3.53
CA LEU A 92 -13.59 13.32 3.97
C LEU A 92 -13.54 12.22 5.05
N ARG A 93 -12.70 11.22 4.86
CA ARG A 93 -12.51 10.15 5.84
C ARG A 93 -11.87 10.64 7.14
N SER A 94 -10.85 11.50 7.04
CA SER A 94 -10.23 12.11 8.21
C SER A 94 -11.22 12.95 9.03
N TYR A 95 -12.22 13.56 8.39
CA TYR A 95 -13.33 14.21 9.09
C TYR A 95 -14.23 13.22 9.81
N ILE A 96 -14.64 12.13 9.13
CA ILE A 96 -15.49 11.08 9.72
C ILE A 96 -14.83 10.47 10.97
N HIS A 97 -13.51 10.26 10.94
CA HIS A 97 -12.75 9.74 12.08
C HIS A 97 -12.28 10.81 13.09
N GLY A 98 -12.77 12.05 12.95
CA GLY A 98 -12.46 13.13 13.89
C GLY A 98 -11.01 13.60 13.90
N ILE A 99 -10.24 13.32 12.86
CA ILE A 99 -8.86 13.80 12.67
C ILE A 99 -8.85 15.26 12.22
N VAL A 100 -9.84 15.64 11.40
CA VAL A 100 -9.99 16.99 10.82
C VAL A 100 -11.36 17.54 11.17
N LYS A 101 -11.45 18.82 11.51
CA LYS A 101 -12.74 19.50 11.75
C LYS A 101 -13.36 19.94 10.41
N TYR A 102 -14.70 20.04 10.37
CA TYR A 102 -15.44 20.40 9.15
C TYR A 102 -14.98 21.73 8.53
N ASN A 103 -14.74 22.77 9.34
CA ASN A 103 -14.27 24.08 8.88
C ASN A 103 -12.82 24.06 8.35
N GLU A 104 -12.08 22.98 8.58
CA GLU A 104 -10.72 22.80 8.08
C GLU A 104 -10.69 22.07 6.74
N ILE A 105 -11.78 21.34 6.37
CA ILE A 105 -11.82 20.52 5.14
C ILE A 105 -11.49 21.36 3.90
N VAL A 106 -12.13 22.52 3.74
CA VAL A 106 -11.92 23.39 2.57
C VAL A 106 -10.49 23.93 2.54
N LYS A 107 -9.98 24.40 3.69
CA LYS A 107 -8.60 24.89 3.80
C LYS A 107 -7.59 23.80 3.48
N HIS A 108 -7.83 22.60 3.97
CA HIS A 108 -6.96 21.46 3.74
C HIS A 108 -7.09 20.86 2.33
N LEU A 109 -8.27 20.93 1.70
CA LEU A 109 -8.43 20.57 0.31
C LEU A 109 -7.56 21.45 -0.61
N ILE A 110 -7.46 22.74 -0.30
CA ILE A 110 -6.59 23.67 -1.02
C ILE A 110 -5.12 23.35 -0.76
N ASN A 111 -4.72 23.14 0.49
CA ASN A 111 -3.34 22.77 0.85
C ASN A 111 -2.93 21.41 0.30
N PHE A 112 -3.88 20.50 0.14
CA PHE A 112 -3.66 19.18 -0.40
C PHE A 112 -3.41 19.19 -1.93
N ILE A 113 -4.12 20.04 -2.66
CA ILE A 113 -3.83 20.31 -4.07
C ILE A 113 -2.39 20.84 -4.22
N SER A 114 -1.88 21.53 -3.19
CA SER A 114 -0.50 22.01 -3.11
C SER A 114 0.52 20.99 -2.56
N GLY A 115 0.10 19.78 -2.20
CA GLY A 115 1.00 18.69 -1.80
C GLY A 115 1.18 18.46 -0.30
N ASP A 116 0.33 19.05 0.56
CA ASP A 116 0.51 19.03 2.01
C ASP A 116 -0.21 17.86 2.72
N TYR A 117 0.16 16.65 2.34
CA TYR A 117 -0.34 15.39 2.95
C TYR A 117 0.22 15.15 4.35
N LEU A 118 1.38 15.73 4.62
CA LEU A 118 2.09 15.53 5.87
C LEU A 118 1.33 16.12 7.05
N VAL A 119 0.51 17.15 6.80
CA VAL A 119 -0.36 17.76 7.82
C VAL A 119 -1.37 16.77 8.39
N LEU A 120 -1.93 15.88 7.57
CA LEU A 120 -2.84 14.84 8.08
C LEU A 120 -2.12 13.85 8.99
N ALA A 121 -0.93 13.43 8.59
CA ALA A 121 -0.09 12.54 9.40
C ALA A 121 0.30 13.21 10.73
N GLN A 122 0.70 14.48 10.70
CA GLN A 122 0.97 15.26 11.93
C GLN A 122 -0.28 15.37 12.83
N LYS A 123 -1.47 15.58 12.25
CA LYS A 123 -2.72 15.63 13.03
C LYS A 123 -3.07 14.28 13.66
N LEU A 124 -2.84 13.18 12.97
CA LEU A 124 -3.02 11.84 13.52
C LEU A 124 -2.11 11.62 14.73
N VAL A 125 -0.82 11.96 14.61
CA VAL A 125 0.15 11.83 15.70
C VAL A 125 -0.28 12.71 16.88
N LYS A 126 -0.60 13.97 16.66
CA LYS A 126 -1.09 14.89 17.71
C LYS A 126 -2.34 14.37 18.40
N LYS A 127 -3.29 13.82 17.62
CA LYS A 127 -4.50 13.23 18.19
C LYS A 127 -4.18 12.01 19.06
N ALA A 128 -3.34 11.10 18.61
CA ALA A 128 -2.96 9.92 19.38
C ALA A 128 -2.30 10.29 20.71
N ILE A 129 -1.40 11.28 20.70
CA ILE A 129 -0.72 11.78 21.90
C ILE A 129 -1.73 12.46 22.85
N SER A 130 -2.60 13.32 22.32
CA SER A 130 -3.65 13.98 23.10
C SER A 130 -4.64 13.01 23.74
N ASP A 131 -5.05 11.95 23.00
CA ASP A 131 -5.96 10.92 23.52
C ASP A 131 -5.33 10.13 24.70
N LEU A 132 -4.01 10.12 24.81
CA LEU A 132 -3.27 9.49 25.92
C LEU A 132 -2.96 10.47 27.06
N ASN A 133 -3.41 11.72 26.98
CA ASN A 133 -3.08 12.80 27.93
C ASN A 133 -1.56 13.02 28.09
N GLU A 134 -0.80 12.82 27.02
CA GLU A 134 0.64 13.10 26.97
C GLU A 134 0.93 14.48 26.37
N GLU A 135 2.12 15.00 26.67
CA GLU A 135 2.58 16.28 26.12
C GLU A 135 2.88 16.14 24.60
N ILE A 136 2.27 17.04 23.81
CA ILE A 136 2.52 17.08 22.38
C ILE A 136 3.87 17.74 22.12
N PRO A 137 4.80 17.12 21.39
CA PRO A 137 6.06 17.74 20.99
C PRO A 137 5.83 19.05 20.23
N SER A 138 6.74 20.01 20.40
CA SER A 138 6.72 21.28 19.67
C SER A 138 6.86 21.06 18.16
N GLU A 139 7.62 20.04 17.77
CA GLU A 139 7.84 19.67 16.38
C GLU A 139 7.52 18.19 16.18
N ILE A 140 6.86 17.87 15.07
CA ILE A 140 6.58 16.52 14.58
C ILE A 140 7.01 16.46 13.13
N THR A 141 8.17 15.87 12.89
CA THR A 141 8.74 15.74 11.55
C THR A 141 8.25 14.45 10.90
N ILE A 142 7.60 14.57 9.74
CA ILE A 142 7.10 13.43 8.95
C ILE A 142 7.92 13.33 7.66
N TYR A 143 8.46 12.15 7.42
CA TYR A 143 9.21 11.83 6.20
C TYR A 143 8.35 11.00 5.24
N PRO A 144 8.07 11.49 4.03
CA PRO A 144 7.49 10.66 2.98
C PRO A 144 8.55 9.72 2.42
N VAL A 145 8.17 8.48 2.22
CA VAL A 145 9.03 7.45 1.60
C VAL A 145 8.29 6.90 0.38
N ARG A 146 8.97 6.87 -0.77
CA ARG A 146 8.42 6.29 -2.00
C ARG A 146 7.91 4.88 -1.74
N HIS A 147 6.71 4.56 -2.23
CA HIS A 147 6.00 3.31 -1.92
C HIS A 147 6.83 2.07 -2.21
N HIS A 148 7.34 1.94 -3.43
CA HIS A 148 8.20 0.81 -3.80
C HIS A 148 9.53 0.78 -3.06
N LEU A 149 10.06 1.91 -2.59
CA LEU A 149 11.24 1.93 -1.73
C LEU A 149 10.91 1.38 -0.33
N ALA A 150 9.72 1.68 0.21
CA ALA A 150 9.29 1.10 1.48
C ALA A 150 9.16 -0.43 1.40
N HIS A 151 8.59 -0.95 0.30
CA HIS A 151 8.56 -2.39 0.03
C HIS A 151 9.97 -2.98 -0.11
N ALA A 152 10.85 -2.34 -0.87
CA ALA A 152 12.21 -2.82 -1.08
C ALA A 152 13.00 -2.86 0.24
N ALA A 153 12.89 -1.82 1.06
CA ALA A 153 13.52 -1.74 2.36
C ALA A 153 13.04 -2.85 3.31
N SER A 154 11.72 -3.10 3.34
CA SER A 154 11.15 -4.17 4.18
C SER A 154 11.67 -5.56 3.79
N ALA A 155 11.91 -5.82 2.52
CA ALA A 155 12.48 -7.08 2.05
C ALA A 155 13.99 -7.17 2.34
N TYR A 156 14.73 -6.10 2.02
CA TYR A 156 16.20 -6.08 2.11
C TYR A 156 16.70 -6.19 3.55
N TYR A 157 16.23 -5.33 4.46
CA TYR A 157 16.75 -5.30 5.84
C TYR A 157 16.48 -6.57 6.65
N PHE A 158 15.48 -7.36 6.25
CA PHE A 158 15.22 -8.68 6.88
C PHE A 158 15.88 -9.85 6.14
N SER A 159 16.50 -9.61 4.97
CA SER A 159 17.08 -10.68 4.16
C SER A 159 18.43 -11.18 4.66
N GLY A 160 19.17 -10.34 5.39
CA GLY A 160 20.55 -10.61 5.80
C GLY A 160 21.59 -10.46 4.67
N PHE A 161 21.20 -10.00 3.48
CA PHE A 161 22.12 -9.70 2.38
C PHE A 161 22.75 -8.32 2.53
N ASN A 162 24.03 -8.16 2.22
CA ASN A 162 24.68 -6.86 2.07
C ASN A 162 24.49 -6.29 0.65
N ASP A 163 24.65 -7.14 -0.35
CA ASP A 163 24.42 -6.83 -1.76
C ASP A 163 23.26 -7.66 -2.27
N ALA A 164 22.26 -7.03 -2.89
CA ALA A 164 21.07 -7.71 -3.38
C ALA A 164 20.47 -7.03 -4.62
N THR A 165 19.80 -7.83 -5.44
CA THR A 165 18.77 -7.34 -6.34
C THR A 165 17.42 -7.53 -5.67
N VAL A 166 16.70 -6.42 -5.44
CA VAL A 166 15.37 -6.45 -4.86
C VAL A 166 14.33 -6.17 -5.93
N VAL A 167 13.32 -7.02 -6.03
CA VAL A 167 12.21 -6.83 -6.98
C VAL A 167 10.95 -6.57 -6.18
N THR A 168 10.30 -5.44 -6.46
CA THR A 168 9.02 -5.08 -5.86
C THR A 168 7.93 -5.14 -6.93
N ILE A 169 6.87 -5.92 -6.69
CA ILE A 169 5.73 -6.10 -7.60
C ILE A 169 4.46 -5.85 -6.79
N ASP A 170 3.64 -4.88 -7.23
CA ASP A 170 2.44 -4.48 -6.53
C ASP A 170 1.31 -4.12 -7.51
N GLY A 171 0.14 -3.74 -6.97
CA GLY A 171 -0.95 -3.16 -7.73
C GLY A 171 -0.55 -1.80 -8.27
N THR A 172 -0.11 -0.90 -7.39
CA THR A 172 0.40 0.43 -7.74
C THR A 172 1.18 1.04 -6.60
N GLY A 173 2.25 1.75 -6.92
CA GLY A 173 2.81 2.82 -6.11
C GLY A 173 2.31 4.18 -6.59
N GLU A 174 3.12 5.21 -6.46
CA GLU A 174 2.78 6.56 -6.90
C GLU A 174 2.48 6.62 -8.41
N TYR A 175 3.22 5.86 -9.21
CA TYR A 175 3.02 5.69 -10.66
C TYR A 175 3.55 4.34 -11.19
N GLU A 176 4.21 3.57 -10.34
CA GLU A 176 4.86 2.31 -10.67
C GLU A 176 4.09 1.13 -10.11
N ALA A 177 4.23 -0.02 -10.75
CA ALA A 177 3.71 -1.29 -10.26
C ALA A 177 4.81 -2.34 -10.07
N THR A 178 5.96 -2.13 -10.70
CA THR A 178 7.12 -3.01 -10.56
C THR A 178 8.38 -2.17 -10.60
N VAL A 179 9.26 -2.38 -9.63
CA VAL A 179 10.58 -1.76 -9.59
C VAL A 179 11.64 -2.81 -9.26
N ILE A 180 12.74 -2.79 -10.00
CA ILE A 180 13.93 -3.59 -9.72
C ILE A 180 15.00 -2.67 -9.17
N TRP A 181 15.51 -3.01 -8.01
CA TRP A 181 16.50 -2.26 -7.27
C TRP A 181 17.81 -3.03 -7.22
N LYS A 182 18.91 -2.33 -7.44
CA LYS A 182 20.23 -2.78 -7.02
C LYS A 182 20.47 -2.19 -5.63
N VAL A 183 20.78 -3.03 -4.67
CA VAL A 183 21.06 -2.59 -3.30
C VAL A 183 22.45 -3.01 -2.93
N LYS A 184 23.22 -2.06 -2.43
CA LYS A 184 24.59 -2.29 -1.97
C LYS A 184 24.82 -1.47 -0.69
N ASP A 185 25.27 -2.14 0.37
CA ASP A 185 25.56 -1.50 1.67
C ASP A 185 24.41 -0.61 2.20
N GLY A 186 23.14 -0.99 1.93
CA GLY A 186 21.95 -0.24 2.33
C GLY A 186 21.58 0.93 1.39
N GLU A 187 22.29 1.16 0.31
CA GLU A 187 21.96 2.15 -0.72
C GLU A 187 21.12 1.52 -1.82
N PHE A 188 19.95 2.09 -2.09
CA PHE A 188 18.96 1.60 -3.05
C PHE A 188 19.04 2.40 -4.36
N GLU A 189 19.44 1.75 -5.44
CA GLU A 189 19.46 2.30 -6.80
C GLU A 189 18.35 1.63 -7.64
N PRO A 190 17.33 2.36 -8.14
CA PRO A 190 16.34 1.79 -9.03
C PRO A 190 16.95 1.59 -10.42
N VAL A 191 17.10 0.34 -10.86
CA VAL A 191 17.65 0.00 -12.19
C VAL A 191 16.55 -0.17 -13.24
N LEU A 192 15.33 -0.48 -12.81
CA LEU A 192 14.17 -0.56 -13.68
C LEU A 192 12.92 -0.12 -12.93
N SER A 193 12.07 0.67 -13.59
CA SER A 193 10.79 1.11 -13.08
C SER A 193 9.72 0.95 -14.17
N MET A 194 8.63 0.25 -13.85
CA MET A 194 7.57 -0.08 -14.78
C MET A 194 6.24 0.51 -14.34
N SER A 195 5.58 1.22 -15.26
CA SER A 195 4.36 1.95 -14.98
C SER A 195 3.17 1.03 -14.67
N THR A 196 2.35 1.43 -13.72
CA THR A 196 1.04 0.82 -13.39
C THR A 196 0.14 0.64 -14.61
N SER A 197 0.21 1.54 -15.59
CA SER A 197 -0.70 1.54 -16.74
C SER A 197 -0.62 0.28 -17.61
N TYR A 198 0.54 -0.40 -17.65
CA TYR A 198 0.77 -1.55 -18.54
C TYR A 198 1.57 -2.69 -17.93
N SER A 199 1.90 -2.62 -16.65
CA SER A 199 2.75 -3.65 -16.01
C SER A 199 2.27 -4.05 -14.60
N SER A 200 1.05 -3.67 -14.21
CA SER A 200 0.53 -4.03 -12.91
C SER A 200 0.02 -5.48 -12.90
N LEU A 201 0.88 -6.37 -12.46
CA LEU A 201 0.49 -7.76 -12.19
C LEU A 201 -0.46 -7.84 -10.99
N GLY A 202 -0.31 -6.95 -10.00
CA GLY A 202 -1.20 -6.89 -8.85
C GLY A 202 -2.63 -6.55 -9.26
N PHE A 203 -2.84 -5.49 -10.07
CA PHE A 203 -4.18 -5.15 -10.58
C PHE A 203 -4.76 -6.22 -11.50
N LEU A 204 -3.93 -6.86 -12.33
CA LEU A 204 -4.39 -7.97 -13.14
C LEU A 204 -4.91 -9.10 -12.26
N TYR A 205 -4.14 -9.47 -11.24
CA TYR A 205 -4.50 -10.54 -10.32
C TYR A 205 -5.75 -10.20 -9.51
N GLU A 206 -5.83 -8.99 -8.94
CA GLU A 206 -7.00 -8.46 -8.23
C GLU A 206 -8.25 -8.50 -9.10
N THR A 207 -8.16 -8.04 -10.35
CA THR A 207 -9.30 -7.96 -11.25
C THR A 207 -9.80 -9.34 -11.68
N ILE A 208 -8.90 -10.30 -11.90
CA ILE A 208 -9.27 -11.68 -12.20
C ILE A 208 -9.97 -12.32 -10.99
N THR A 209 -9.41 -12.18 -9.80
CA THR A 209 -10.00 -12.76 -8.59
C THR A 209 -11.34 -12.13 -8.21
N ASP A 210 -11.52 -10.82 -8.48
CA ASP A 210 -12.82 -10.15 -8.33
C ASP A 210 -13.88 -10.72 -9.30
N LYS A 211 -13.51 -10.96 -10.56
CA LYS A 211 -14.38 -11.61 -11.55
C LYS A 211 -14.78 -13.04 -11.14
N LEU A 212 -13.91 -13.75 -10.47
CA LEU A 212 -14.21 -15.07 -9.90
C LEU A 212 -15.11 -15.01 -8.65
N GLY A 213 -15.48 -13.81 -8.17
CA GLY A 213 -16.32 -13.62 -6.99
C GLY A 213 -15.57 -13.75 -5.67
N LEU A 214 -14.24 -13.74 -5.69
CA LEU A 214 -13.39 -13.82 -4.49
C LEU A 214 -13.22 -12.46 -3.80
N GLY A 215 -13.62 -11.37 -4.47
CA GLY A 215 -13.52 -9.98 -4.02
C GLY A 215 -12.18 -9.32 -4.36
N ARG A 216 -12.12 -7.99 -4.25
CA ARG A 216 -10.94 -7.21 -4.63
C ARG A 216 -9.82 -7.30 -3.60
N LEU A 217 -10.07 -6.93 -2.35
CA LEU A 217 -9.03 -6.90 -1.31
C LEU A 217 -8.60 -8.29 -0.87
N GLU A 218 -9.56 -9.20 -0.68
CA GLU A 218 -9.29 -10.56 -0.20
C GLU A 218 -9.02 -11.55 -1.34
N GLY A 219 -9.46 -11.21 -2.55
CA GLY A 219 -9.40 -12.08 -3.72
C GLY A 219 -8.01 -12.57 -4.05
N PRO A 220 -6.99 -11.72 -4.13
CA PRO A 220 -5.63 -12.13 -4.41
C PRO A 220 -5.11 -13.21 -3.46
N GLY A 221 -5.28 -13.03 -2.15
CA GLY A 221 -4.89 -14.03 -1.15
C GLY A 221 -5.65 -15.35 -1.27
N LYS A 222 -6.97 -15.29 -1.52
CA LYS A 222 -7.80 -16.47 -1.75
C LYS A 222 -7.40 -17.19 -3.04
N GLY A 223 -7.14 -16.43 -4.13
CA GLY A 223 -6.68 -16.96 -5.40
C GLY A 223 -5.32 -17.66 -5.28
N MET A 224 -4.37 -17.05 -4.54
CA MET A 224 -3.09 -17.72 -4.24
C MET A 224 -3.27 -19.04 -3.48
N GLY A 225 -4.20 -19.08 -2.52
CA GLY A 225 -4.52 -20.30 -1.78
C GLY A 225 -5.16 -21.39 -2.65
N LEU A 226 -5.90 -21.02 -3.70
CA LEU A 226 -6.53 -21.96 -4.63
C LEU A 226 -5.59 -22.42 -5.75
N ALA A 227 -4.61 -21.62 -6.14
CA ALA A 227 -3.73 -21.88 -7.26
C ALA A 227 -3.06 -23.28 -7.26
N PRO A 228 -2.61 -23.87 -6.11
CA PRO A 228 -2.01 -25.20 -6.08
C PRO A 228 -2.97 -26.33 -6.46
N TYR A 229 -4.27 -26.10 -6.39
CA TYR A 229 -5.30 -27.10 -6.72
C TYR A 229 -5.71 -27.04 -8.21
N GLY A 230 -5.35 -25.95 -8.90
CA GLY A 230 -5.63 -25.76 -10.32
C GLY A 230 -4.64 -26.49 -11.23
N LYS A 231 -4.98 -26.52 -12.52
CA LYS A 231 -4.12 -27.01 -13.60
C LYS A 231 -4.01 -25.92 -14.68
N ARG A 232 -2.94 -25.98 -15.49
CA ARG A 232 -2.84 -25.12 -16.66
C ARG A 232 -4.02 -25.43 -17.59
N SER A 233 -4.85 -24.42 -17.82
CA SER A 233 -6.06 -24.48 -18.60
C SER A 233 -6.01 -23.55 -19.81
N GLU A 234 -7.11 -23.49 -20.59
CA GLU A 234 -7.30 -22.52 -21.67
C GLU A 234 -7.22 -21.06 -21.20
N TYR A 235 -7.53 -20.77 -19.93
CA TYR A 235 -7.42 -19.42 -19.36
C TYR A 235 -5.98 -18.96 -19.28
N TYR A 236 -5.05 -19.85 -18.95
CA TYR A 236 -3.63 -19.53 -19.00
C TYR A 236 -3.20 -19.12 -20.40
N ASP A 237 -3.61 -19.88 -21.42
CA ASP A 237 -3.23 -19.60 -22.80
C ASP A 237 -3.87 -18.30 -23.30
N LYS A 238 -5.15 -18.04 -22.99
CA LYS A 238 -5.83 -16.76 -23.27
C LYS A 238 -5.14 -15.58 -22.59
N LEU A 239 -4.74 -15.71 -21.31
CA LEU A 239 -4.04 -14.64 -20.60
C LEU A 239 -2.66 -14.42 -21.20
N ARG A 240 -1.96 -15.48 -21.57
CA ARG A 240 -0.61 -15.43 -22.14
C ARG A 240 -0.54 -14.65 -23.45
N GLU A 241 -1.61 -14.64 -24.24
CA GLU A 241 -1.73 -13.82 -25.45
C GLU A 241 -1.64 -12.30 -25.16
N HIS A 242 -2.01 -11.89 -23.93
CA HIS A 242 -1.99 -10.50 -23.48
C HIS A 242 -0.74 -10.11 -22.71
N VAL A 243 0.20 -11.03 -22.48
CA VAL A 243 1.48 -10.75 -21.81
C VAL A 243 2.61 -10.83 -22.82
N GLU A 244 3.24 -9.70 -23.09
CA GLU A 244 4.45 -9.61 -23.90
C GLU A 244 5.67 -9.69 -22.99
N ILE A 245 6.60 -10.58 -23.30
CA ILE A 245 7.88 -10.71 -22.61
C ILE A 245 8.96 -10.30 -23.60
N SER A 246 9.75 -9.30 -23.25
CA SER A 246 10.84 -8.76 -24.06
C SER A 246 12.08 -8.58 -23.16
N PRO A 247 12.89 -9.63 -22.95
CA PRO A 247 14.02 -9.58 -22.01
C PRO A 247 15.13 -8.60 -22.43
N GLU A 248 15.15 -8.17 -23.68
CA GLU A 248 16.16 -7.25 -24.23
C GLU A 248 15.72 -5.78 -24.21
N GLY A 249 14.52 -5.46 -23.72
CA GLY A 249 13.97 -4.10 -23.73
C GLY A 249 13.98 -3.45 -22.34
N ASP A 250 13.79 -2.13 -22.32
CA ASP A 250 13.63 -1.34 -21.08
C ASP A 250 12.42 -1.77 -20.23
N THR A 251 11.53 -2.56 -20.81
CA THR A 251 10.35 -3.16 -20.13
C THR A 251 10.30 -4.66 -20.39
N PRO A 252 10.84 -5.49 -19.49
CA PRO A 252 10.98 -6.94 -19.69
C PRO A 252 9.65 -7.67 -19.86
N PHE A 253 8.55 -7.09 -19.41
CA PHE A 253 7.21 -7.56 -19.74
C PHE A 253 6.22 -6.41 -19.90
N ARG A 254 5.15 -6.64 -20.63
CA ARG A 254 4.04 -5.69 -20.78
C ARG A 254 2.71 -6.43 -20.86
N ILE A 255 1.68 -5.89 -20.21
CA ILE A 255 0.31 -6.35 -20.35
C ILE A 255 -0.32 -5.57 -21.50
N LYS A 256 -0.76 -6.28 -22.54
CA LYS A 256 -1.33 -5.68 -23.75
C LYS A 256 -2.79 -5.28 -23.51
N LEU A 257 -3.02 -4.00 -23.27
CA LEU A 257 -4.35 -3.41 -23.22
C LEU A 257 -4.67 -2.76 -24.57
N VAL A 258 -5.06 -3.58 -25.56
CA VAL A 258 -5.26 -3.14 -26.97
C VAL A 258 -6.62 -3.51 -27.53
N GLY A 259 -7.12 -2.74 -28.47
CA GLY A 259 -8.40 -2.98 -29.14
C GLY A 259 -9.59 -2.78 -28.20
N LYS A 260 -10.40 -3.83 -28.00
CA LYS A 260 -11.52 -3.82 -27.05
C LYS A 260 -11.07 -3.94 -25.59
N VAL A 261 -9.85 -4.38 -25.33
CA VAL A 261 -9.24 -4.51 -24.00
C VAL A 261 -8.57 -3.19 -23.65
N LYS A 262 -9.27 -2.31 -22.93
CA LYS A 262 -8.80 -0.96 -22.60
C LYS A 262 -8.26 -0.80 -21.19
N ASN A 263 -8.55 -1.75 -20.31
CA ASN A 263 -8.16 -1.76 -18.90
C ASN A 263 -8.11 -3.20 -18.39
N TYR A 264 -7.68 -3.38 -17.15
CA TYR A 264 -7.57 -4.70 -16.52
C TYR A 264 -8.93 -5.39 -16.36
N GLU A 265 -10.02 -4.65 -16.10
CA GLU A 265 -11.38 -5.20 -16.01
C GLU A 265 -11.82 -5.82 -17.34
N SER A 266 -11.61 -5.12 -18.44
CA SER A 266 -11.96 -5.65 -19.78
C SER A 266 -11.06 -6.80 -20.21
N LEU A 267 -9.82 -6.87 -19.69
CA LEU A 267 -8.94 -8.03 -19.90
C LEU A 267 -9.43 -9.24 -19.11
N ALA A 268 -9.72 -9.06 -17.84
CA ALA A 268 -10.26 -10.14 -17.01
C ALA A 268 -11.58 -10.70 -17.59
N GLU A 269 -12.47 -9.83 -18.07
CA GLU A 269 -13.72 -10.25 -18.71
C GLU A 269 -13.50 -11.04 -20.01
N LYS A 270 -12.50 -10.64 -20.80
CA LYS A 270 -12.13 -11.37 -22.03
C LYS A 270 -11.54 -12.75 -21.72
N VAL A 271 -10.71 -12.86 -20.68
CA VAL A 271 -10.01 -14.11 -20.30
C VAL A 271 -10.96 -15.06 -19.61
N VAL A 272 -11.64 -14.59 -18.55
CA VAL A 272 -12.46 -15.41 -17.66
C VAL A 272 -13.90 -15.57 -18.18
N GLY A 273 -14.40 -14.59 -18.95
CA GLY A 273 -15.80 -14.54 -19.39
C GLY A 273 -16.74 -13.94 -18.33
N GLY A 274 -18.00 -13.72 -18.71
CA GLY A 274 -18.93 -12.90 -17.92
C GLY A 274 -19.58 -13.56 -16.71
N ASN A 275 -19.43 -14.86 -16.45
CA ASN A 275 -20.29 -15.57 -15.48
C ASN A 275 -19.60 -16.68 -14.65
N LEU A 276 -18.30 -16.72 -14.55
CA LEU A 276 -17.67 -17.62 -13.58
C LEU A 276 -17.86 -17.02 -12.18
N LYS A 277 -18.79 -17.58 -11.41
CA LYS A 277 -18.89 -17.35 -9.97
C LYS A 277 -18.32 -18.59 -9.27
N TRP A 278 -17.35 -18.36 -8.42
CA TRP A 278 -16.91 -19.41 -7.52
C TRP A 278 -18.09 -19.82 -6.62
N ASP A 279 -18.46 -21.11 -6.68
CA ASP A 279 -19.44 -21.69 -5.78
C ASP A 279 -18.69 -22.48 -4.70
N PRO A 280 -18.70 -22.02 -3.43
CA PRO A 280 -18.03 -22.72 -2.35
C PRO A 280 -18.62 -24.10 -2.03
N HIS A 281 -19.80 -24.39 -2.53
CA HIS A 281 -20.54 -25.66 -2.33
C HIS A 281 -20.68 -26.48 -3.61
N GLY A 282 -20.25 -25.94 -4.75
CA GLY A 282 -20.20 -26.66 -6.02
C GLY A 282 -19.00 -27.61 -6.09
N GLU A 283 -19.05 -28.57 -6.99
CA GLU A 283 -17.82 -29.29 -7.39
C GLU A 283 -16.82 -28.24 -7.85
N MET A 284 -15.59 -28.27 -7.26
CA MET A 284 -14.52 -27.37 -7.68
C MET A 284 -14.27 -27.61 -9.17
N ASN A 285 -14.73 -26.68 -10.00
CA ASN A 285 -14.22 -26.59 -11.35
C ASN A 285 -12.73 -26.29 -11.21
N GLN A 286 -11.91 -27.30 -11.49
CA GLN A 286 -10.47 -27.30 -11.30
C GLN A 286 -9.74 -26.55 -12.45
N ASP A 287 -10.48 -25.73 -13.21
CA ASP A 287 -9.94 -24.98 -14.37
C ASP A 287 -9.40 -23.61 -13.98
#